data_9436cdf29daf304d12bd94d764bb8e12
#
_entry.id   9436cdf29daf304d12bd94d764bb8e12
#
_cell.length_a   1.000
_cell.length_b   1.000
_cell.length_c   1.000
_cell.angle_alpha   90.00
_cell.angle_beta   90.00
_cell.angle_gamma   90.00
#
_symmetry.space_group_name_H-M   'P 1'
#
loop_
_entity.id
_entity.type
_entity.pdbx_description
1 polymer ?
#
loop_
_entity_poly.entity_id
_entity_poly.type
_entity_poly.pdbx_seq_one_letter_code
_entity_poly.pdbx_strand_id
1 'polypeptide(L)'
;LSADTVSCIDVRTLEDDAMVNFRMDGGAVGRLWTSSIAIGRQHGLGIQVFGETGGLRWSQEQPNQLYYMPLGERLQVIERGEANLSPEADRTSRVTIGHAEGMPLAFANIYCDLAEAISARKEGRTMDPAANLYPRAEDGLRSMAAVYAVAQSGKAEGKWLDARPPMFR
;
A
#
# COMPACT_ATOMS: atom_id res chain seq x y z
N LEU A 1 -15.72 -0.55 6.80
CA LEU A 1 -14.70 -0.89 7.80
C LEU A 1 -15.24 -0.77 9.23
N SER A 2 -14.54 -1.38 10.15
CA SER A 2 -14.72 -1.29 11.60
C SER A 2 -13.34 -1.12 12.23
N ALA A 3 -13.19 -0.24 13.21
CA ALA A 3 -11.91 0.03 13.84
C ALA A 3 -12.02 0.14 15.36
N ASP A 4 -11.00 -0.36 16.03
CA ASP A 4 -10.70 -0.07 17.42
C ASP A 4 -9.49 0.89 17.45
N THR A 5 -9.61 2.00 18.17
CA THR A 5 -8.57 3.04 18.25
C THR A 5 -8.31 3.40 19.70
N VAL A 6 -7.04 3.55 20.05
CA VAL A 6 -6.61 3.81 21.42
C VAL A 6 -5.61 4.95 21.45
N SER A 7 -5.68 5.80 22.46
CA SER A 7 -4.63 6.74 22.87
C SER A 7 -4.02 6.21 24.17
N CYS A 8 -2.86 5.59 24.07
CA CYS A 8 -2.15 5.01 25.22
C CYS A 8 -1.27 6.02 25.94
N ILE A 9 -0.99 7.16 25.33
CA ILE A 9 -0.14 8.22 25.90
C ILE A 9 -1.01 9.41 26.26
N ASP A 10 -1.16 9.68 27.54
CA ASP A 10 -2.09 10.66 28.12
C ASP A 10 -1.98 12.09 27.55
N VAL A 11 -0.79 12.49 27.09
CA VAL A 11 -0.58 13.84 26.54
C VAL A 11 -0.94 13.97 25.06
N ARG A 12 -1.29 12.88 24.39
CA ARG A 12 -1.68 12.89 22.97
C ARG A 12 -3.17 13.18 22.81
N THR A 13 -3.47 14.01 21.84
CA THR A 13 -4.86 14.36 21.48
C THR A 13 -5.43 13.48 20.37
N LEU A 14 -4.57 12.75 19.67
CA LEU A 14 -4.94 11.79 18.62
C LEU A 14 -4.59 10.37 19.06
N GLU A 15 -5.28 9.44 18.46
CA GLU A 15 -5.05 8.01 18.65
C GLU A 15 -3.61 7.66 18.23
N ASP A 16 -2.95 6.80 19.00
CA ASP A 16 -1.59 6.34 18.75
C ASP A 16 -1.50 4.85 18.39
N ASP A 17 -2.63 4.16 18.42
CA ASP A 17 -2.80 2.79 17.95
C ASP A 17 -4.17 2.60 17.31
N ALA A 18 -4.24 1.84 16.21
CA ALA A 18 -5.50 1.49 15.55
C ALA A 18 -5.45 0.09 14.94
N MET A 19 -6.48 -0.69 15.21
CA MET A 19 -6.78 -1.98 14.60
C MET A 19 -8.03 -1.86 13.74
N VAL A 20 -7.92 -2.17 12.45
CA VAL A 20 -8.99 -1.98 11.48
C VAL A 20 -9.33 -3.30 10.81
N ASN A 21 -10.61 -3.65 10.78
CA ASN A 21 -11.14 -4.71 9.93
C ASN A 21 -11.86 -4.04 8.74
N PHE A 22 -11.65 -4.56 7.54
CA PHE A 22 -12.31 -4.03 6.36
C PHE A 22 -12.85 -5.12 5.42
N ARG A 23 -13.83 -4.76 4.62
CA ARG A 23 -14.41 -5.58 3.56
C ARG A 23 -14.44 -4.77 2.28
N MET A 24 -14.06 -5.40 1.17
CA MET A 24 -14.11 -4.81 -0.17
C MET A 24 -15.39 -5.21 -0.89
N ASP A 25 -15.84 -4.40 -1.83
CA ASP A 25 -17.02 -4.69 -2.64
C ASP A 25 -16.88 -6.02 -3.42
N GLY A 26 -15.65 -6.40 -3.81
CA GLY A 26 -15.34 -7.69 -4.45
C GLY A 26 -15.32 -8.90 -3.51
N GLY A 27 -15.71 -8.75 -2.23
CA GLY A 27 -15.78 -9.84 -1.25
C GLY A 27 -14.48 -10.09 -0.48
N ALA A 28 -13.37 -9.48 -0.84
CA ALA A 28 -12.13 -9.59 -0.09
C ALA A 28 -12.29 -8.97 1.31
N VAL A 29 -11.65 -9.59 2.29
CA VAL A 29 -11.61 -9.12 3.68
C VAL A 29 -10.17 -8.88 4.10
N GLY A 30 -9.95 -7.90 4.97
CA GLY A 30 -8.61 -7.61 5.43
C GLY A 30 -8.56 -7.00 6.81
N ARG A 31 -7.34 -6.90 7.31
CA ARG A 31 -7.02 -6.28 8.59
C ARG A 31 -5.84 -5.36 8.40
N LEU A 32 -5.86 -4.23 9.09
CA LEU A 32 -4.75 -3.30 9.17
C LEU A 32 -4.50 -2.98 10.63
N TRP A 33 -3.25 -2.97 11.01
CA TRP A 33 -2.79 -2.44 12.28
C TRP A 33 -1.80 -1.33 12.03
N THR A 34 -1.97 -0.20 12.69
CA THR A 34 -1.03 0.92 12.67
C THR A 34 -0.81 1.40 14.11
N SER A 35 0.45 1.67 14.46
CA SER A 35 0.81 2.05 15.81
C SER A 35 2.02 2.97 15.80
N SER A 36 1.97 4.03 16.57
CA SER A 36 3.12 4.91 16.83
C SER A 36 3.82 4.60 18.16
N ILE A 37 3.38 3.55 18.86
CA ILE A 37 3.87 3.15 20.19
C ILE A 37 4.44 1.72 20.21
N ALA A 38 4.47 1.03 19.09
CA ALA A 38 4.96 -0.35 18.98
C ALA A 38 6.49 -0.41 19.05
N ILE A 39 7.06 -0.32 20.25
CA ILE A 39 8.50 -0.40 20.49
C ILE A 39 9.04 -1.71 19.92
N GLY A 40 10.16 -1.62 19.19
CA GLY A 40 10.80 -2.75 18.51
C GLY A 40 10.35 -2.94 17.05
N ARG A 41 9.30 -2.28 16.63
CA ARG A 41 8.99 -2.08 15.20
C ARG A 41 9.71 -0.82 14.71
N GLN A 42 10.47 -0.92 13.63
CA GLN A 42 11.08 0.25 13.02
C GLN A 42 10.03 1.06 12.26
N HIS A 43 9.94 0.93 10.95
CA HIS A 43 8.79 1.47 10.21
C HIS A 43 7.63 0.48 10.18
N GLY A 44 7.94 -0.80 9.98
CA GLY A 44 6.98 -1.90 10.08
C GLY A 44 5.96 -1.97 8.94
N LEU A 45 6.14 -1.16 7.87
CA LEU A 45 5.23 -1.22 6.73
C LEU A 45 5.39 -2.56 6.01
N GLY A 46 4.30 -3.29 5.94
CA GLY A 46 4.24 -4.57 5.24
C GLY A 46 2.85 -4.87 4.73
N ILE A 47 2.78 -5.73 3.73
CA ILE A 47 1.53 -6.21 3.17
C ILE A 47 1.59 -7.71 2.97
N GLN A 48 0.49 -8.39 3.29
CA GLN A 48 0.26 -9.79 2.96
C GLN A 48 -1.07 -9.91 2.23
N VAL A 49 -1.07 -10.68 1.15
CA VAL A 49 -2.28 -10.95 0.37
C VAL A 49 -2.43 -12.46 0.26
N PHE A 50 -3.62 -12.97 0.55
CA PHE A 50 -3.94 -14.40 0.48
C PHE A 50 -5.03 -14.60 -0.55
N GLY A 51 -4.75 -15.45 -1.53
CA GLY A 51 -5.69 -15.87 -2.57
C GLY A 51 -5.90 -17.37 -2.55
N GLU A 52 -6.75 -17.87 -3.44
CA GLU A 52 -7.09 -19.30 -3.53
C GLU A 52 -5.91 -20.17 -3.96
N THR A 53 -5.02 -19.65 -4.78
CA THR A 53 -3.90 -20.38 -5.38
C THR A 53 -2.54 -20.05 -4.78
N GLY A 54 -2.47 -19.08 -3.87
CA GLY A 54 -1.22 -18.69 -3.22
C GLY A 54 -1.32 -17.41 -2.44
N GLY A 55 -0.20 -17.01 -1.86
CA GLY A 55 -0.07 -15.79 -1.08
C GLY A 55 1.14 -14.96 -1.46
N LEU A 56 1.10 -13.69 -1.18
CA LEU A 56 2.19 -12.73 -1.35
C LEU A 56 2.52 -12.08 -0.01
N ARG A 57 3.79 -11.80 0.22
CA ARG A 57 4.25 -11.01 1.36
C ARG A 57 5.38 -10.07 0.93
N TRP A 58 5.26 -8.82 1.32
CA TRP A 58 6.30 -7.82 1.15
C TRP A 58 6.50 -7.02 2.45
N SER A 59 7.72 -6.57 2.71
CA SER A 59 8.09 -5.71 3.85
C SER A 59 9.03 -4.61 3.40
N GLN A 60 8.80 -3.40 3.90
CA GLN A 60 9.65 -2.25 3.60
C GLN A 60 11.08 -2.39 4.15
N GLU A 61 11.28 -3.16 5.21
CA GLU A 61 12.62 -3.46 5.74
C GLU A 61 13.43 -4.39 4.82
N GLN A 62 12.76 -5.09 3.88
CA GLN A 62 13.35 -5.91 2.84
C GLN A 62 12.74 -5.55 1.47
N PRO A 63 12.85 -4.28 1.01
CA PRO A 63 12.02 -3.74 -0.06
C PRO A 63 12.29 -4.38 -1.44
N ASN A 64 13.47 -5.01 -1.61
CA ASN A 64 13.87 -5.60 -2.88
C ASN A 64 13.37 -7.04 -3.06
N GLN A 65 12.66 -7.61 -2.08
CA GLN A 65 12.19 -9.00 -2.08
C GLN A 65 10.67 -9.08 -1.98
N LEU A 66 10.07 -9.84 -2.88
CA LEU A 66 8.69 -10.28 -2.79
C LEU A 66 8.66 -11.78 -2.54
N TYR A 67 7.99 -12.18 -1.48
CA TYR A 67 7.78 -13.59 -1.14
C TYR A 67 6.48 -14.06 -1.77
N TYR A 68 6.58 -15.06 -2.63
CA TYR A 68 5.43 -15.74 -3.26
C TYR A 68 5.32 -17.16 -2.72
N MET A 69 4.15 -17.51 -2.24
CA MET A 69 3.84 -18.81 -1.64
C MET A 69 2.71 -19.47 -2.46
N PRO A 70 3.03 -20.18 -3.55
CA PRO A 70 2.01 -20.91 -4.30
C PRO A 70 1.49 -22.08 -3.47
N LEU A 71 0.19 -22.38 -3.62
CA LEU A 71 -0.47 -23.46 -2.89
C LEU A 71 0.15 -24.81 -3.24
N GLY A 72 0.63 -25.53 -2.23
CA GLY A 72 1.23 -26.87 -2.41
C GLY A 72 2.66 -26.87 -2.94
N GLU A 73 3.27 -25.72 -3.15
CA GLU A 73 4.65 -25.60 -3.66
C GLU A 73 5.57 -24.96 -2.61
N ARG A 74 6.86 -24.85 -2.98
CA ARG A 74 7.86 -24.19 -2.14
C ARG A 74 7.73 -22.68 -2.23
N LEU A 75 8.05 -22.00 -1.13
CA LEU A 75 8.23 -20.55 -1.10
C LEU A 75 9.23 -20.11 -2.18
N GLN A 76 8.87 -19.12 -2.94
CA GLN A 76 9.72 -18.44 -3.92
C GLN A 76 10.03 -17.02 -3.40
N VAL A 77 11.27 -16.60 -3.55
CA VAL A 77 11.70 -15.22 -3.29
C VAL A 77 12.00 -14.59 -4.63
N ILE A 78 11.23 -13.57 -4.99
CA ILE A 78 11.39 -12.83 -6.24
C ILE A 78 12.17 -11.58 -5.92
N GLU A 79 13.34 -11.43 -6.52
CA GLU A 79 14.20 -10.26 -6.32
C GLU A 79 13.83 -9.15 -7.33
N ARG A 80 13.94 -7.94 -6.89
CA ARG A 80 13.84 -6.76 -7.77
C ARG A 80 14.93 -6.85 -8.86
N GLY A 81 14.54 -6.63 -10.12
CA GLY A 81 15.45 -6.66 -11.26
C GLY A 81 15.78 -8.06 -11.79
N GLU A 82 15.09 -9.11 -11.33
CA GLU A 82 15.15 -10.43 -11.97
C GLU A 82 14.58 -10.40 -13.39
N ALA A 83 14.98 -11.39 -14.21
CA ALA A 83 14.38 -11.60 -15.52
C ALA A 83 12.90 -11.98 -15.40
N ASN A 84 12.12 -11.64 -16.41
CA ASN A 84 10.69 -11.97 -16.50
C ASN A 84 9.75 -11.26 -15.48
N LEU A 85 10.16 -10.14 -14.94
CA LEU A 85 9.24 -9.25 -14.22
C LEU A 85 8.21 -8.63 -15.18
N SER A 86 7.08 -8.15 -14.63
CA SER A 86 6.15 -7.36 -15.44
C SER A 86 6.80 -6.07 -15.92
N PRO A 87 6.34 -5.48 -17.05
CA PRO A 87 6.87 -4.21 -17.54
C PRO A 87 6.86 -3.09 -16.50
N GLU A 88 5.83 -3.07 -15.64
CA GLU A 88 5.69 -2.10 -14.57
C GLU A 88 6.77 -2.27 -13.49
N ALA A 89 7.05 -3.52 -13.10
CA ALA A 89 8.07 -3.83 -12.11
C ALA A 89 9.49 -3.62 -12.66
N ASP A 90 9.75 -4.04 -13.91
CA ASP A 90 11.03 -3.86 -14.59
C ASP A 90 11.35 -2.36 -14.76
N ARG A 91 10.40 -1.58 -15.24
CA ARG A 91 10.52 -0.14 -15.44
C ARG A 91 10.89 0.61 -14.16
N THR A 92 10.42 0.16 -13.00
CA THR A 92 10.70 0.79 -11.71
C THR A 92 12.00 0.33 -11.06
N SER A 93 12.69 -0.66 -11.62
CA SER A 93 14.02 -1.09 -11.19
C SER A 93 15.09 -0.19 -11.79
N ARG A 94 15.84 0.53 -10.95
CA ARG A 94 16.79 1.57 -11.37
C ARG A 94 18.25 1.12 -11.34
N VAL A 95 18.59 0.23 -10.42
CA VAL A 95 19.95 -0.31 -10.30
C VAL A 95 19.95 -1.82 -10.55
N THR A 96 21.09 -2.33 -10.93
CA THR A 96 21.27 -3.75 -11.24
C THR A 96 20.89 -4.63 -10.03
N ILE A 97 20.37 -5.80 -10.29
CA ILE A 97 20.11 -6.84 -9.27
C ILE A 97 21.33 -7.05 -8.37
N GLY A 98 21.10 -7.29 -7.09
CA GLY A 98 22.15 -7.39 -6.07
C GLY A 98 22.57 -6.04 -5.47
N HIS A 99 22.07 -4.92 -5.98
CA HIS A 99 22.26 -3.59 -5.39
C HIS A 99 20.94 -3.12 -4.79
N ALA A 100 20.95 -2.69 -3.53
CA ALA A 100 19.73 -2.30 -2.83
C ALA A 100 19.11 -1.02 -3.39
N GLU A 101 17.83 -1.03 -3.61
CA GLU A 101 16.99 0.16 -3.78
C GLU A 101 16.12 0.36 -2.54
N GLY A 102 15.73 1.59 -2.27
CA GLY A 102 14.92 1.95 -1.12
C GLY A 102 14.03 3.15 -1.38
N MET A 103 13.55 3.76 -0.29
CA MET A 103 12.57 4.85 -0.30
C MET A 103 12.91 6.01 -1.27
N PRO A 104 14.14 6.52 -1.38
CA PRO A 104 14.43 7.60 -2.33
C PRO A 104 14.16 7.24 -3.78
N LEU A 105 14.48 6.01 -4.19
CA LEU A 105 14.24 5.54 -5.56
C LEU A 105 12.76 5.24 -5.81
N ALA A 106 12.03 4.76 -4.80
CA ALA A 106 10.59 4.60 -4.87
C ALA A 106 9.87 5.94 -5.11
N PHE A 107 10.24 6.99 -4.38
CA PHE A 107 9.73 8.34 -4.64
C PHE A 107 10.15 8.88 -6.02
N ALA A 108 11.40 8.65 -6.43
CA ALA A 108 11.86 9.06 -7.77
C ALA A 108 11.02 8.41 -8.88
N ASN A 109 10.58 7.16 -8.72
CA ASN A 109 9.69 6.48 -9.66
C ASN A 109 8.33 7.19 -9.79
N ILE A 110 7.72 7.61 -8.68
CA ILE A 110 6.47 8.39 -8.69
C ILE A 110 6.64 9.69 -9.48
N TYR A 111 7.73 10.42 -9.26
CA TYR A 111 8.02 11.66 -10.01
C TYR A 111 8.30 11.40 -11.48
N CYS A 112 8.97 10.30 -11.84
CA CYS A 112 9.18 9.93 -13.24
C CYS A 112 7.86 9.63 -13.95
N ASP A 113 6.94 8.92 -13.29
CA ASP A 113 5.62 8.61 -13.83
C ASP A 113 4.79 9.87 -14.02
N LEU A 114 4.82 10.79 -13.07
CA LEU A 114 4.15 12.07 -13.17
C LEU A 114 4.75 12.93 -14.31
N ALA A 115 6.08 12.95 -14.44
CA ALA A 115 6.76 13.65 -15.52
C ALA A 115 6.38 13.09 -16.90
N GLU A 116 6.29 11.77 -17.04
CA GLU A 116 5.81 11.13 -18.27
C GLU A 116 4.37 11.55 -18.59
N ALA A 117 3.47 11.54 -17.59
CA ALA A 117 2.10 11.97 -17.78
C ALA A 117 1.99 13.44 -18.26
N ILE A 118 2.80 14.33 -17.68
CA ILE A 118 2.85 15.75 -18.08
C ILE A 118 3.40 15.91 -19.51
N SER A 119 4.50 15.21 -19.83
CA SER A 119 5.14 15.27 -21.15
C SER A 119 4.20 14.74 -22.23
N ALA A 120 3.60 13.57 -22.02
CA ALA A 120 2.64 12.99 -22.96
C ALA A 120 1.48 13.95 -23.24
N ARG A 121 0.93 14.59 -22.20
CA ARG A 121 -0.13 15.59 -22.36
C ARG A 121 0.32 16.81 -23.16
N LYS A 122 1.52 17.34 -22.89
CA LYS A 122 2.07 18.51 -23.60
C LYS A 122 2.36 18.22 -25.07
N GLU A 123 2.79 17.01 -25.38
CA GLU A 123 3.15 16.55 -26.72
C GLU A 123 1.95 15.99 -27.50
N GLY A 124 0.77 15.86 -26.87
CA GLY A 124 -0.44 15.32 -27.50
C GLY A 124 -0.33 13.83 -27.83
N ARG A 125 0.55 13.10 -27.18
CA ARG A 125 0.73 11.64 -27.35
C ARG A 125 0.10 10.84 -26.21
N THR A 126 -0.10 9.56 -26.45
CA THR A 126 -0.49 8.61 -25.40
C THR A 126 0.67 8.44 -24.42
N MET A 127 0.35 8.45 -23.12
CA MET A 127 1.27 8.12 -22.04
C MET A 127 1.65 6.64 -22.10
N ASP A 128 2.88 6.31 -21.70
CA ASP A 128 3.30 4.93 -21.48
C ASP A 128 2.38 4.26 -20.44
N PRO A 129 1.66 3.18 -20.80
CA PRO A 129 0.77 2.49 -19.86
C PRO A 129 1.48 1.99 -18.60
N ALA A 130 2.75 1.58 -18.70
CA ALA A 130 3.54 1.11 -17.56
C ALA A 130 3.89 2.24 -16.58
N ALA A 131 3.81 3.50 -17.00
CA ALA A 131 4.01 4.68 -16.15
C ALA A 131 2.72 5.16 -15.45
N ASN A 132 1.58 4.52 -15.68
CA ASN A 132 0.29 4.94 -15.11
C ASN A 132 0.06 4.39 -13.69
N LEU A 133 1.08 4.42 -12.85
CA LEU A 133 1.07 3.87 -11.50
C LEU A 133 1.09 4.93 -10.38
N TYR A 134 1.27 6.20 -10.73
CA TYR A 134 1.28 7.27 -9.73
C TYR A 134 -0.11 7.50 -9.12
N PRO A 135 -0.20 7.80 -7.81
CA PRO A 135 -1.48 8.06 -7.14
C PRO A 135 -2.12 9.35 -7.65
N ARG A 136 -3.44 9.32 -7.83
CA ARG A 136 -4.27 10.45 -8.29
C ARG A 136 -5.04 11.08 -7.13
N ALA A 137 -5.69 12.20 -7.40
CA ALA A 137 -6.52 12.89 -6.40
C ALA A 137 -7.63 12.01 -5.84
N GLU A 138 -8.21 11.14 -6.69
CA GLU A 138 -9.25 10.18 -6.28
C GLU A 138 -8.71 9.15 -5.28
N ASP A 139 -7.45 8.71 -5.44
CA ASP A 139 -6.81 7.77 -4.51
C ASP A 139 -6.55 8.45 -3.16
N GLY A 140 -6.11 9.71 -3.19
CA GLY A 140 -5.98 10.55 -1.99
C GLY A 140 -7.32 10.74 -1.27
N LEU A 141 -8.39 11.00 -2.01
CA LEU A 141 -9.74 11.14 -1.45
C LEU A 141 -10.23 9.85 -0.80
N ARG A 142 -10.03 8.69 -1.44
CA ARG A 142 -10.37 7.38 -0.87
C ARG A 142 -9.58 7.11 0.41
N SER A 143 -8.29 7.40 0.40
CA SER A 143 -7.43 7.24 1.58
C SER A 143 -7.91 8.12 2.74
N MET A 144 -8.20 9.39 2.49
CA MET A 144 -8.72 10.29 3.52
C MET A 144 -10.08 9.85 4.04
N ALA A 145 -11.00 9.40 3.18
CA ALA A 145 -12.29 8.88 3.61
C ALA A 145 -12.14 7.65 4.51
N ALA A 146 -11.20 6.76 4.21
CA ALA A 146 -10.88 5.61 5.06
C ALA A 146 -10.34 6.05 6.43
N VAL A 147 -9.40 7.00 6.48
CA VAL A 147 -8.87 7.54 7.74
C VAL A 147 -9.99 8.16 8.60
N TYR A 148 -10.88 8.97 8.00
CA TYR A 148 -12.03 9.52 8.70
C TYR A 148 -12.96 8.43 9.22
N ALA A 149 -13.24 7.40 8.43
CA ALA A 149 -14.10 6.30 8.84
C ALA A 149 -13.47 5.49 9.98
N VAL A 150 -12.15 5.31 10.01
CA VAL A 150 -11.42 4.68 11.13
C VAL A 150 -11.65 5.49 12.41
N ALA A 151 -11.39 6.78 12.40
CA ALA A 151 -11.58 7.63 13.58
C ALA A 151 -13.05 7.66 14.06
N GLN A 152 -14.01 7.70 13.14
CA GLN A 152 -15.44 7.65 13.49
C GLN A 152 -15.88 6.30 14.03
N SER A 153 -15.35 5.20 13.48
CA SER A 153 -15.62 3.85 13.96
C SER A 153 -15.08 3.65 15.38
N GLY A 154 -13.84 4.08 15.65
CA GLY A 154 -13.26 4.03 17.00
C GLY A 154 -14.08 4.79 18.02
N LYS A 155 -14.53 6.02 17.72
CA LYS A 155 -15.42 6.81 18.57
C LYS A 155 -16.81 6.18 18.78
N ALA A 156 -17.22 5.32 17.89
CA ALA A 156 -18.50 4.59 17.93
C ALA A 156 -18.33 3.12 18.34
N GLU A 157 -17.34 2.81 19.17
CA GLU A 157 -17.09 1.48 19.75
C GLU A 157 -16.98 0.36 18.68
N GLY A 158 -16.29 0.65 17.59
CA GLY A 158 -16.03 -0.32 16.53
C GLY A 158 -17.20 -0.53 15.54
N LYS A 159 -18.15 0.39 15.47
CA LYS A 159 -19.27 0.30 14.52
C LYS A 159 -18.77 0.22 13.08
N TRP A 160 -19.36 -0.71 12.30
CA TRP A 160 -19.10 -0.82 10.86
C TRP A 160 -19.61 0.41 10.11
N LEU A 161 -18.73 1.04 9.35
CA LEU A 161 -19.01 2.24 8.56
C LEU A 161 -18.65 2.02 7.09
N ASP A 162 -19.37 2.71 6.20
CA ASP A 162 -19.01 2.82 4.79
C ASP A 162 -17.91 3.86 4.64
N ALA A 163 -16.71 3.40 4.27
CA ALA A 163 -15.53 4.24 4.09
C ALA A 163 -15.41 4.85 2.68
N ARG A 164 -16.35 4.56 1.78
CA ARG A 164 -16.32 5.16 0.44
C ARG A 164 -16.62 6.66 0.52
N PRO A 165 -15.92 7.50 -0.24
CA PRO A 165 -16.30 8.90 -0.38
C PRO A 165 -17.75 9.02 -0.87
N PRO A 166 -18.50 10.05 -0.45
CA PRO A 166 -19.93 10.18 -0.82
C PRO A 166 -20.21 10.13 -2.32
N MET A 167 -19.27 10.61 -3.15
CA MET A 167 -19.38 10.60 -4.61
C MET A 167 -19.15 9.23 -5.25
N PHE A 168 -18.73 8.22 -4.48
CA PHE A 168 -18.51 6.84 -4.94
C PHE A 168 -19.42 5.82 -4.21
N ARG A 169 -20.44 6.32 -3.51
CA ARG A 169 -21.49 5.51 -2.86
C ARG A 169 -22.61 5.13 -3.79
#